data_a122d24a2663f4e8b15798843c950b20
#
_entry.id   a122d24a2663f4e8b15798843c950b20
#
_cell.length_a   1.000
_cell.length_b   1.000
_cell.length_c   1.000
_cell.angle_alpha   90.00
_cell.angle_beta   90.00
_cell.angle_gamma   90.00
#
_symmetry.space_group_name_H-M   'P 1'
#
loop_
_entity.id
_entity.type
_entity.pdbx_description
1 polymer ?
#
loop_
_entity_poly.entity_id
_entity_poly.type
_entity_poly.pdbx_seq_one_letter_code
_entity_poly.pdbx_strand_id
1 'polypeptide(L)'
;MNSTIPTRTTTIQTRLPRSPDLAVTAALDAYAELYSNLERVAIATLCKGGKLDKKAFLKDNGITGRQYNALTRSAEGKIDSQLSNFENYIAECRAKSAGQKLRIEKKQDLIKDPKNAHKVGWLHQAIRQHKSRIQRLEARKAGFERQLAAKRPSICMGSRKLFRQQFNL
;
A
#
# COMPACT_ATOMS: atom_id res chain seq x y z
N MET A 1 -6.11 -11.94 -35.70
CA MET A 1 -5.32 -11.41 -34.60
C MET A 1 -5.94 -10.08 -34.19
N ASN A 2 -6.78 -10.06 -33.14
CA ASN A 2 -7.43 -8.82 -32.65
C ASN A 2 -6.43 -8.09 -31.75
N SER A 3 -5.84 -7.02 -32.30
CA SER A 3 -5.02 -6.08 -31.53
C SER A 3 -5.95 -5.25 -30.63
N THR A 4 -6.06 -5.62 -29.37
CA THR A 4 -6.70 -4.78 -28.35
C THR A 4 -5.76 -3.60 -28.06
N ILE A 5 -6.11 -2.42 -28.56
CA ILE A 5 -5.40 -1.17 -28.21
C ILE A 5 -5.63 -0.93 -26.71
N PRO A 6 -4.57 -0.83 -25.89
CA PRO A 6 -4.75 -0.56 -24.46
C PRO A 6 -5.35 0.83 -24.28
N THR A 7 -6.54 0.90 -23.69
CA THR A 7 -7.19 2.18 -23.35
C THR A 7 -6.40 2.84 -22.23
N ARG A 8 -5.71 3.93 -22.55
CA ARG A 8 -4.93 4.69 -21.57
C ARG A 8 -5.87 5.67 -20.87
N THR A 9 -6.15 5.42 -19.60
CA THR A 9 -6.92 6.34 -18.75
C THR A 9 -5.98 7.38 -18.16
N THR A 10 -6.22 8.65 -18.44
CA THR A 10 -5.45 9.76 -17.87
C THR A 10 -6.30 10.45 -16.81
N THR A 11 -5.83 10.50 -15.58
CA THR A 11 -6.47 11.26 -14.51
C THR A 11 -5.84 12.65 -14.46
N ILE A 12 -6.67 13.68 -14.65
CA ILE A 12 -6.24 15.06 -14.52
C ILE A 12 -6.66 15.56 -13.13
N GLN A 13 -5.68 16.00 -12.35
CA GLN A 13 -5.90 16.67 -11.07
C GLN A 13 -5.67 18.16 -11.24
N THR A 14 -6.61 18.97 -10.78
CA THR A 14 -6.43 20.41 -10.68
C THR A 14 -6.66 20.87 -9.24
N ARG A 15 -5.97 21.93 -8.85
CA ARG A 15 -6.24 22.60 -7.57
C ARG A 15 -7.25 23.70 -7.81
N LEU A 16 -8.34 23.68 -7.08
CA LEU A 16 -9.27 24.80 -7.06
C LEU A 16 -8.59 25.98 -6.37
N PRO A 17 -8.70 27.20 -6.91
CA PRO A 17 -8.26 28.39 -6.20
C PRO A 17 -9.03 28.50 -4.88
N ARG A 18 -8.38 29.02 -3.84
CA ARG A 18 -9.08 29.29 -2.57
C ARG A 18 -10.22 30.26 -2.84
N SER A 19 -11.43 29.84 -2.53
CA SER A 19 -12.58 30.75 -2.57
C SER A 19 -12.41 31.78 -1.46
N PRO A 20 -12.61 33.07 -1.75
CA PRO A 20 -12.69 34.10 -0.72
C PRO A 20 -13.95 33.94 0.17
N ASP A 21 -14.94 33.18 -0.29
CA ASP A 21 -16.17 32.91 0.47
C ASP A 21 -15.95 31.78 1.47
N LEU A 22 -15.97 32.12 2.75
CA LEU A 22 -15.81 31.19 3.86
C LEU A 22 -16.92 30.13 3.91
N ALA A 23 -18.15 30.47 3.49
CA ALA A 23 -19.25 29.52 3.48
C ALA A 23 -19.04 28.43 2.43
N VAL A 24 -18.55 28.79 1.23
CA VAL A 24 -18.21 27.84 0.18
C VAL A 24 -17.05 26.93 0.62
N THR A 25 -16.03 27.50 1.24
CA THR A 25 -14.90 26.72 1.75
C THR A 25 -15.35 25.73 2.82
N ALA A 26 -16.16 26.17 3.78
CA ALA A 26 -16.70 25.30 4.85
C ALA A 26 -17.56 24.18 4.28
N ALA A 27 -18.39 24.45 3.28
CA ALA A 27 -19.22 23.43 2.61
C ALA A 27 -18.37 22.40 1.86
N LEU A 28 -17.29 22.84 1.18
CA LEU A 28 -16.35 21.93 0.52
C LEU A 28 -15.59 21.06 1.50
N ASP A 29 -15.16 21.62 2.62
CA ASP A 29 -14.46 20.88 3.68
C ASP A 29 -15.38 19.84 4.31
N ALA A 30 -16.62 20.19 4.61
CA ALA A 30 -17.63 19.27 5.14
C ALA A 30 -17.91 18.12 4.15
N TYR A 31 -18.03 18.43 2.87
CA TYR A 31 -18.22 17.43 1.82
C TYR A 31 -17.01 16.51 1.69
N ALA A 32 -15.80 17.06 1.69
CA ALA A 32 -14.56 16.28 1.61
C ALA A 32 -14.41 15.36 2.84
N GLU A 33 -14.81 15.83 4.01
CA GLU A 33 -14.81 15.03 5.23
C GLU A 33 -15.82 13.87 5.16
N LEU A 34 -17.04 14.14 4.72
CA LEU A 34 -18.08 13.13 4.52
C LEU A 34 -17.59 12.07 3.52
N TYR A 35 -17.12 12.50 2.35
CA TYR A 35 -16.64 11.60 1.30
C TYR A 35 -15.48 10.72 1.78
N SER A 36 -14.50 11.31 2.46
CA SER A 36 -13.35 10.57 3.02
C SER A 36 -13.79 9.52 4.05
N ASN A 37 -14.79 9.83 4.89
CA ASN A 37 -15.31 8.87 5.87
C ASN A 37 -16.02 7.71 5.18
N LEU A 38 -16.88 8.01 4.23
CA LEU A 38 -17.64 7.00 3.49
C LEU A 38 -16.71 6.09 2.67
N GLU A 39 -15.67 6.65 2.06
CA GLU A 39 -14.66 5.87 1.33
C GLU A 39 -13.92 4.91 2.27
N ARG A 40 -13.56 5.35 3.47
CA ARG A 40 -12.92 4.48 4.49
C ARG A 40 -13.82 3.33 4.90
N VAL A 41 -15.12 3.60 5.11
CA VAL A 41 -16.11 2.57 5.44
C VAL A 41 -16.26 1.58 4.28
N ALA A 42 -16.33 2.08 3.04
CA ALA A 42 -16.41 1.23 1.86
C ALA A 42 -15.18 0.32 1.72
N ILE A 43 -13.97 0.87 1.79
CA ILE A 43 -12.72 0.10 1.73
C ILE A 43 -12.67 -0.93 2.86
N ALA A 44 -12.98 -0.53 4.10
CA ALA A 44 -12.95 -1.45 5.24
C ALA A 44 -13.92 -2.62 5.08
N THR A 45 -15.10 -2.36 4.51
CA THR A 45 -16.11 -3.39 4.26
C THR A 45 -15.66 -4.34 3.16
N LEU A 46 -15.19 -3.81 2.02
CA LEU A 46 -14.73 -4.59 0.87
C LEU A 46 -13.48 -5.42 1.21
N CYS A 47 -12.51 -4.85 1.93
CA CYS A 47 -11.31 -5.57 2.37
C CYS A 47 -11.63 -6.73 3.32
N LYS A 48 -12.73 -6.66 4.07
CA LYS A 48 -13.22 -7.78 4.90
C LYS A 48 -14.01 -8.83 4.11
N GLY A 49 -14.22 -8.60 2.81
CA GLY A 49 -15.03 -9.46 1.94
C GLY A 49 -16.54 -9.25 2.11
N GLY A 50 -16.94 -8.14 2.76
CA GLY A 50 -18.32 -7.71 2.85
C GLY A 50 -18.85 -7.10 1.54
N LYS A 51 -20.16 -6.97 1.43
CA LYS A 51 -20.84 -6.25 0.35
C LYS A 51 -21.46 -4.97 0.91
N LEU A 52 -21.43 -3.91 0.12
CA LEU A 52 -22.12 -2.67 0.45
C LEU A 52 -23.56 -2.76 -0.09
N ASP A 53 -24.56 -2.72 0.83
CA ASP A 53 -25.94 -2.56 0.41
C ASP A 53 -26.16 -1.12 -0.09
N LYS A 54 -26.35 -0.98 -1.39
CA LYS A 54 -26.50 0.32 -2.03
C LYS A 54 -27.68 1.11 -1.45
N LYS A 55 -28.86 0.46 -1.26
CA LYS A 55 -30.07 1.17 -0.79
C LYS A 55 -29.89 1.69 0.63
N ALA A 56 -29.43 0.84 1.54
CA ALA A 56 -29.14 1.21 2.91
C ALA A 56 -28.07 2.31 2.96
N PHE A 57 -26.96 2.13 2.25
CA PHE A 57 -25.85 3.07 2.23
C PHE A 57 -26.24 4.46 1.74
N LEU A 58 -27.09 4.55 0.69
CA LEU A 58 -27.60 5.83 0.18
C LEU A 58 -28.48 6.52 1.21
N LYS A 59 -29.42 5.78 1.82
CA LYS A 59 -30.38 6.30 2.80
C LYS A 59 -29.68 6.81 4.06
N ASP A 60 -28.78 6.00 4.61
CA ASP A 60 -28.13 6.28 5.90
C ASP A 60 -27.13 7.45 5.82
N ASN A 61 -26.59 7.72 4.64
CA ASN A 61 -25.57 8.74 4.44
C ASN A 61 -26.05 9.96 3.62
N GLY A 62 -27.28 9.98 3.16
CA GLY A 62 -27.85 11.09 2.41
C GLY A 62 -27.15 11.39 1.08
N ILE A 63 -26.53 10.38 0.44
CA ILE A 63 -25.79 10.55 -0.80
C ILE A 63 -26.58 10.07 -2.02
N THR A 64 -26.24 10.59 -3.17
CA THR A 64 -26.86 10.19 -4.44
C THR A 64 -26.26 8.91 -5.01
N GLY A 65 -27.00 8.25 -5.92
CA GLY A 65 -26.51 7.06 -6.60
C GLY A 65 -25.22 7.30 -7.42
N ARG A 66 -25.03 8.52 -7.94
CA ARG A 66 -23.77 8.89 -8.64
C ARG A 66 -22.60 8.98 -7.69
N GLN A 67 -22.79 9.60 -6.53
CA GLN A 67 -21.77 9.69 -5.48
C GLN A 67 -21.38 8.32 -4.96
N TYR A 68 -22.35 7.43 -4.73
CA TYR A 68 -22.11 6.03 -4.35
C TYR A 68 -21.26 5.31 -5.41
N ASN A 69 -21.63 5.41 -6.69
CA ASN A 69 -20.87 4.74 -7.75
C ASN A 69 -19.43 5.28 -7.89
N ALA A 70 -19.23 6.58 -7.71
CA ALA A 70 -17.90 7.19 -7.70
C ALA A 70 -17.06 6.69 -6.54
N LEU A 71 -17.66 6.63 -5.34
CA LEU A 71 -17.03 6.19 -4.11
C LEU A 71 -16.64 4.70 -4.17
N THR A 72 -17.54 3.83 -4.64
CA THR A 72 -17.26 2.40 -4.76
C THR A 72 -16.18 2.12 -5.78
N ARG A 73 -16.20 2.78 -6.96
CA ARG A 73 -15.12 2.68 -7.96
C ARG A 73 -13.78 3.15 -7.42
N SER A 74 -13.76 4.26 -6.66
CA SER A 74 -12.54 4.73 -6.01
C SER A 74 -12.00 3.71 -5.00
N ALA A 75 -12.88 3.14 -4.18
CA ALA A 75 -12.52 2.14 -3.19
C ALA A 75 -11.97 0.85 -3.86
N GLU A 76 -12.66 0.34 -4.86
CA GLU A 76 -12.24 -0.82 -5.65
C GLU A 76 -10.90 -0.57 -6.34
N GLY A 77 -10.73 0.57 -7.00
CA GLY A 77 -9.48 0.93 -7.66
C GLY A 77 -8.29 1.01 -6.69
N LYS A 78 -8.50 1.49 -5.46
CA LYS A 78 -7.47 1.49 -4.40
C LYS A 78 -7.12 0.08 -3.95
N ILE A 79 -8.10 -0.80 -3.83
CA ILE A 79 -7.92 -2.21 -3.48
C ILE A 79 -7.13 -2.93 -4.57
N ASP A 80 -7.51 -2.78 -5.83
CA ASP A 80 -6.85 -3.41 -6.98
C ASP A 80 -5.42 -2.91 -7.15
N SER A 81 -5.21 -1.58 -7.00
CA SER A 81 -3.86 -0.99 -7.00
C SER A 81 -2.98 -1.56 -5.91
N GLN A 82 -3.53 -1.77 -4.71
CA GLN A 82 -2.76 -2.36 -3.60
C GLN A 82 -2.44 -3.83 -3.84
N LEU A 83 -3.36 -4.60 -4.40
CA LEU A 83 -3.11 -6.00 -4.78
C LEU A 83 -2.02 -6.11 -5.85
N SER A 84 -2.07 -5.28 -6.88
CA SER A 84 -1.00 -5.19 -7.90
C SER A 84 0.36 -4.81 -7.30
N ASN A 85 0.38 -3.88 -6.33
CA ASN A 85 1.60 -3.51 -5.63
C ASN A 85 2.19 -4.66 -4.81
N PHE A 86 1.38 -5.59 -4.31
CA PHE A 86 1.91 -6.76 -3.59
C PHE A 86 2.76 -7.66 -4.46
N GLU A 87 2.45 -7.82 -5.73
CA GLU A 87 3.27 -8.58 -6.68
C GLU A 87 4.67 -7.95 -6.81
N ASN A 88 4.73 -6.62 -6.92
CA ASN A 88 5.98 -5.88 -6.96
C ASN A 88 6.76 -6.01 -5.64
N TYR A 89 6.10 -5.91 -4.49
CA TYR A 89 6.74 -6.09 -3.19
C TYR A 89 7.27 -7.51 -2.96
N ILE A 90 6.56 -8.53 -3.44
CA ILE A 90 7.01 -9.92 -3.42
C ILE A 90 8.27 -10.09 -4.27
N ALA A 91 8.28 -9.54 -5.49
CA ALA A 91 9.44 -9.56 -6.38
C ALA A 91 10.65 -8.83 -5.74
N GLU A 92 10.41 -7.67 -5.14
CA GLU A 92 11.44 -6.90 -4.44
C GLU A 92 12.01 -7.68 -3.23
N CYS A 93 11.16 -8.32 -2.43
CA CYS A 93 11.61 -9.15 -1.32
C CYS A 93 12.47 -10.33 -1.79
N ARG A 94 12.09 -10.98 -2.90
CA ARG A 94 12.87 -12.06 -3.53
C ARG A 94 14.25 -11.56 -3.99
N ALA A 95 14.30 -10.45 -4.71
CA ALA A 95 15.55 -9.86 -5.19
C ALA A 95 16.48 -9.46 -4.03
N LYS A 96 15.94 -8.79 -3.01
CA LYS A 96 16.71 -8.42 -1.80
C LYS A 96 17.21 -9.65 -1.03
N SER A 97 16.40 -10.71 -0.91
CA SER A 97 16.80 -11.96 -0.25
C SER A 97 17.95 -12.64 -1.02
N ALA A 98 17.87 -12.72 -2.35
CA ALA A 98 18.93 -13.26 -3.20
C ALA A 98 20.24 -12.46 -3.02
N GLY A 99 20.19 -11.13 -3.02
CA GLY A 99 21.36 -10.30 -2.76
C GLY A 99 21.99 -10.53 -1.38
N GLN A 100 21.19 -10.79 -0.34
CA GLN A 100 21.74 -11.15 0.98
C GLN A 100 22.41 -12.54 0.97
N LYS A 101 21.87 -13.51 0.22
CA LYS A 101 22.47 -14.86 0.07
C LYS A 101 23.84 -14.77 -0.57
N LEU A 102 23.99 -14.02 -1.68
CA LEU A 102 25.29 -13.78 -2.33
C LEU A 102 26.31 -13.13 -1.38
N ARG A 103 25.86 -12.21 -0.51
CA ARG A 103 26.75 -11.59 0.49
C ARG A 103 27.21 -12.60 1.55
N ILE A 104 26.37 -13.57 1.91
CA ILE A 104 26.74 -14.65 2.82
C ILE A 104 27.79 -15.54 2.17
N GLU A 105 27.59 -15.99 0.94
CA GLU A 105 28.51 -16.82 0.17
C GLU A 105 29.90 -16.18 0.09
N LYS A 106 29.97 -14.91 -0.33
CA LYS A 106 31.23 -14.16 -0.38
C LYS A 106 31.94 -14.11 0.99
N LYS A 107 31.18 -13.96 2.09
CA LYS A 107 31.78 -13.94 3.43
C LYS A 107 32.24 -15.32 3.89
N GLN A 108 31.51 -16.37 3.51
CA GLN A 108 31.92 -17.75 3.76
C GLN A 108 33.23 -18.10 3.04
N ASP A 109 33.40 -17.63 1.80
CA ASP A 109 34.65 -17.82 1.06
C ASP A 109 35.82 -17.05 1.69
N LEU A 110 35.56 -15.82 2.18
CA LEU A 110 36.58 -15.07 2.92
C LEU A 110 37.04 -15.77 4.22
N ILE A 111 36.13 -16.51 4.89
CA ILE A 111 36.48 -17.27 6.10
C ILE A 111 37.41 -18.43 5.79
N LYS A 112 37.33 -19.04 4.58
CA LYS A 112 38.17 -20.14 4.16
C LYS A 112 39.62 -19.71 3.89
N ASP A 113 39.87 -18.41 3.62
CA ASP A 113 41.19 -17.88 3.36
C ASP A 113 41.95 -17.65 4.69
N PRO A 114 43.11 -18.32 4.90
CA PRO A 114 43.92 -18.19 6.13
C PRO A 114 44.35 -16.74 6.43
N LYS A 115 44.52 -15.90 5.39
CA LYS A 115 44.86 -14.48 5.53
C LYS A 115 43.82 -13.70 6.34
N ASN A 116 42.58 -14.17 6.40
CA ASN A 116 41.47 -13.54 7.10
C ASN A 116 41.22 -14.09 8.51
N ALA A 117 42.10 -14.92 9.05
CA ALA A 117 41.92 -15.56 10.35
C ALA A 117 41.57 -14.55 11.48
N HIS A 118 42.20 -13.37 11.46
CA HIS A 118 41.94 -12.30 12.43
C HIS A 118 40.56 -11.65 12.30
N LYS A 119 39.82 -11.86 11.20
CA LYS A 119 38.48 -11.29 10.93
C LYS A 119 37.35 -12.31 11.05
N VAL A 120 37.62 -13.57 11.31
CA VAL A 120 36.63 -14.65 11.29
C VAL A 120 35.44 -14.38 12.22
N GLY A 121 35.69 -13.91 13.44
CA GLY A 121 34.62 -13.55 14.38
C GLY A 121 33.67 -12.47 13.83
N TRP A 122 34.20 -11.43 13.27
CA TRP A 122 33.42 -10.36 12.62
C TRP A 122 32.65 -10.87 11.40
N LEU A 123 33.26 -11.73 10.57
CA LEU A 123 32.60 -12.32 9.41
C LEU A 123 31.42 -13.20 9.82
N HIS A 124 31.55 -13.99 10.87
CA HIS A 124 30.45 -14.78 11.42
C HIS A 124 29.31 -13.90 11.95
N GLN A 125 29.63 -12.80 12.64
CA GLN A 125 28.63 -11.85 13.11
C GLN A 125 27.88 -11.21 11.92
N ALA A 126 28.58 -10.80 10.87
CA ALA A 126 27.99 -10.23 9.66
C ALA A 126 27.09 -11.25 8.94
N ILE A 127 27.49 -12.52 8.87
CA ILE A 127 26.66 -13.61 8.31
C ILE A 127 25.37 -13.77 9.13
N ARG A 128 25.43 -13.76 10.46
CA ARG A 128 24.23 -13.80 11.32
C ARG A 128 23.28 -12.65 11.05
N GLN A 129 23.81 -11.43 10.86
CA GLN A 129 23.00 -10.27 10.51
C GLN A 129 22.32 -10.43 9.13
N HIS A 130 23.04 -10.95 8.12
CA HIS A 130 22.45 -11.21 6.79
C HIS A 130 21.37 -12.29 6.87
N LYS A 131 21.57 -13.38 7.62
CA LYS A 131 20.56 -14.43 7.85
C LYS A 131 19.29 -13.84 8.50
N SER A 132 19.44 -13.01 9.54
CA SER A 132 18.31 -12.34 10.19
C SER A 132 17.55 -11.42 9.23
N ARG A 133 18.25 -10.72 8.32
CA ARG A 133 17.61 -9.91 7.28
C ARG A 133 16.82 -10.76 6.29
N ILE A 134 17.36 -11.88 5.84
CA ILE A 134 16.66 -12.83 4.96
C ILE A 134 15.39 -13.31 5.65
N GLN A 135 15.46 -13.73 6.91
CA GLN A 135 14.30 -14.22 7.67
C GLN A 135 13.17 -13.16 7.73
N ARG A 136 13.53 -11.89 7.98
CA ARG A 136 12.54 -10.78 7.95
C ARG A 136 11.94 -10.56 6.57
N LEU A 137 12.74 -10.65 5.50
CA LEU A 137 12.27 -10.51 4.12
C LEU A 137 11.33 -11.65 3.72
N GLU A 138 11.65 -12.88 4.09
CA GLU A 138 10.79 -14.05 3.83
C GLU A 138 9.47 -13.96 4.62
N ALA A 139 9.50 -13.54 5.88
CA ALA A 139 8.29 -13.31 6.67
C ALA A 139 7.40 -12.21 6.05
N ARG A 140 8.00 -11.11 5.58
CA ARG A 140 7.28 -10.03 4.91
C ARG A 140 6.68 -10.50 3.58
N LYS A 141 7.44 -11.23 2.78
CA LYS A 141 6.98 -11.84 1.53
C LYS A 141 5.76 -12.75 1.77
N ALA A 142 5.86 -13.67 2.74
CA ALA A 142 4.75 -14.56 3.09
C ALA A 142 3.50 -13.79 3.57
N GLY A 143 3.68 -12.64 4.21
CA GLY A 143 2.59 -11.74 4.56
C GLY A 143 1.85 -11.19 3.33
N PHE A 144 2.59 -10.73 2.32
CA PHE A 144 2.01 -10.24 1.06
C PHE A 144 1.36 -11.35 0.25
N GLU A 145 1.99 -12.52 0.16
CA GLU A 145 1.43 -13.69 -0.55
C GLU A 145 0.09 -14.13 0.06
N ARG A 146 -0.04 -14.13 1.40
CA ARG A 146 -1.31 -14.43 2.07
C ARG A 146 -2.41 -13.40 1.78
N GLN A 147 -2.07 -12.10 1.79
CA GLN A 147 -3.05 -11.05 1.49
C GLN A 147 -3.48 -11.07 0.03
N LEU A 148 -2.55 -11.36 -0.88
CA LEU A 148 -2.82 -11.51 -2.31
C LEU A 148 -3.73 -12.71 -2.57
N ALA A 149 -3.42 -13.87 -1.99
CA ALA A 149 -4.23 -15.09 -2.11
C ALA A 149 -5.65 -14.91 -1.54
N ALA A 150 -5.77 -14.22 -0.42
CA ALA A 150 -7.07 -13.91 0.19
C ALA A 150 -7.84 -12.81 -0.55
N LYS A 151 -7.21 -12.07 -1.49
CA LYS A 151 -7.76 -10.85 -2.11
C LYS A 151 -8.25 -9.81 -1.09
N ARG A 152 -7.61 -9.76 0.07
CA ARG A 152 -7.98 -8.90 1.21
C ARG A 152 -6.76 -8.08 1.64
N PRO A 153 -6.45 -6.98 0.92
CA PRO A 153 -5.31 -6.18 1.28
C PRO A 153 -5.55 -5.39 2.56
N SER A 154 -4.52 -5.25 3.38
CA SER A 154 -4.51 -4.27 4.45
C SER A 154 -4.11 -2.92 3.87
N ILE A 155 -5.05 -2.00 3.77
CA ILE A 155 -4.82 -0.65 3.28
C ILE A 155 -4.63 0.30 4.46
N CYS A 156 -3.45 0.90 4.56
CA CYS A 156 -3.19 1.95 5.54
C CYS A 156 -3.72 3.29 4.99
N MET A 157 -4.83 3.72 5.52
CA MET A 157 -5.40 5.04 5.23
C MET A 157 -4.94 5.98 6.32
N GLY A 158 -3.91 6.77 6.12
CA GLY A 158 -3.32 7.68 7.10
C GLY A 158 -4.29 8.24 8.15
N SER A 159 -3.82 8.55 9.34
CA SER A 159 -4.69 9.12 10.37
C SER A 159 -4.94 10.61 10.09
N ARG A 160 -6.15 11.12 10.40
CA ARG A 160 -6.47 12.56 10.36
C ARG A 160 -5.48 13.40 11.19
N LYS A 161 -4.99 12.83 12.28
CA LYS A 161 -4.00 13.49 13.14
C LYS A 161 -2.70 13.75 12.39
N LEU A 162 -2.18 12.76 11.68
CA LEU A 162 -0.97 12.90 10.87
C LEU A 162 -1.17 13.87 9.69
N PHE A 163 -2.34 13.84 9.05
CA PHE A 163 -2.68 14.77 7.98
C PHE A 163 -2.71 16.23 8.49
N ARG A 164 -3.36 16.48 9.63
CA ARG A 164 -3.39 17.82 10.23
C ARG A 164 -2.01 18.31 10.67
N GLN A 165 -1.16 17.42 11.16
CA GLN A 165 0.21 17.77 11.57
C GLN A 165 1.09 18.24 10.41
N GLN A 166 0.83 17.80 9.17
CA GLN A 166 1.57 18.26 7.98
C GLN A 166 1.35 19.74 7.64
N PHE A 167 0.26 20.34 8.13
CA PHE A 167 -0.09 21.73 7.84
C PHE A 167 0.20 22.68 9.03
N ASN A 168 0.66 22.15 10.14
CA ASN A 168 1.00 22.91 11.36
C ASN A 168 2.52 23.05 11.55
N LEU A 169 3.30 22.92 10.47
CA LEU A 169 4.73 23.18 10.42
C LEU A 169 5.01 24.62 10.00
#